data_9a3befd147660a941d5a90a3349770eb
#
_entry.id   9a3befd147660a941d5a90a3349770eb
#
_cell.length_a   1.000
_cell.length_b   1.000
_cell.length_c   1.000
_cell.angle_alpha   90.00
_cell.angle_beta   90.00
_cell.angle_gamma   90.00
#
_symmetry.space_group_name_H-M   'P 1'
#
loop_
_entity.id
_entity.type
_entity.pdbx_description
1 polymer ?
#
loop_
_entity_poly.entity_id
_entity_poly.type
_entity_poly.pdbx_seq_one_letter_code
_entity_poly.pdbx_strand_id
1 'polypeptide(L)'
;MKQRHQVLVLISLLSAISYLDRVCISIAGPRIQQALGLTPVQWGWVGSLFAISYAMFEIPSGYLGDRIGARSVLSRIVLWWSGFTALTGLAWNYPSLLVTRFLFGAGEAGAVPNMFVSVARWFPLIERARAASFIMMSAEVGTALTPLMVIPLQKHYGWRAPFFTLALIGAVWVAGWRRRYHDNPSDSPGITTTELEEIGHTSGNSQHALPWKSTARSRNLWIIIFAGVSFRYGLYFFQFWLPMYLVKSHGFTETGLLSTTWLFMAGAVANILGGTASDKLVKKVGLKAARRIVPVAGTSFSAVCLMLSPLVAGKYPVLVLLSLSYCGLMFAQAVCWVVCIDIGASFAGAVSAARNTGAQAGAAVSSAMFGYMVARTGNYNTALVPVTLMIALSALLCLQIDATEQLFPEPVPNALSTRFD
;
A
#
# COMPACT_ATOMS: atom_id res chain seq x y z
N MET A 1 -5.84 27.30 -11.65
CA MET A 1 -5.96 25.86 -11.27
C MET A 1 -7.03 25.77 -10.20
N LYS A 2 -8.04 24.89 -10.36
CA LYS A 2 -9.11 24.75 -9.35
C LYS A 2 -8.50 24.35 -8.00
N GLN A 3 -9.10 24.79 -6.89
CA GLN A 3 -8.58 24.51 -5.53
C GLN A 3 -8.52 23.00 -5.23
N ARG A 4 -9.50 22.23 -5.68
CA ARG A 4 -9.52 20.78 -5.53
C ARG A 4 -8.28 20.09 -6.15
N HIS A 5 -7.73 20.62 -7.26
CA HIS A 5 -6.52 20.04 -7.85
C HIS A 5 -5.27 20.34 -6.99
N GLN A 6 -5.23 21.50 -6.30
CA GLN A 6 -4.14 21.76 -5.33
C GLN A 6 -4.21 20.79 -4.15
N VAL A 7 -5.43 20.51 -3.66
CA VAL A 7 -5.66 19.51 -2.61
C VAL A 7 -5.21 18.13 -3.09
N LEU A 8 -5.55 17.74 -4.33
CA LEU A 8 -5.10 16.46 -4.90
C LEU A 8 -3.57 16.36 -4.95
N VAL A 9 -2.88 17.42 -5.38
CA VAL A 9 -1.42 17.45 -5.39
C VAL A 9 -0.84 17.24 -4.00
N LEU A 10 -1.39 17.92 -2.98
CA LEU A 10 -0.92 17.77 -1.60
C LEU A 10 -1.13 16.35 -1.06
N ILE A 11 -2.29 15.75 -1.32
CA ILE A 11 -2.57 14.37 -0.90
C ILE A 11 -1.71 13.37 -1.67
N SER A 12 -1.49 13.59 -2.96
CA SER A 12 -0.60 12.76 -3.79
C SER A 12 0.85 12.83 -3.33
N LEU A 13 1.33 14.02 -2.98
CA LEU A 13 2.66 14.19 -2.36
C LEU A 13 2.74 13.46 -1.02
N LEU A 14 1.70 13.51 -0.20
CA LEU A 14 1.64 12.77 1.06
C LEU A 14 1.77 11.26 0.82
N SER A 15 1.04 10.73 -0.15
CA SER A 15 1.12 9.33 -0.53
C SER A 15 2.54 8.94 -0.97
N ALA A 16 3.19 9.76 -1.80
CA ALA A 16 4.57 9.53 -2.22
C ALA A 16 5.55 9.56 -1.04
N ILE A 17 5.43 10.54 -0.13
CA ILE A 17 6.28 10.67 1.07
C ILE A 17 6.11 9.45 1.97
N SER A 18 4.88 9.00 2.23
CA SER A 18 4.59 7.82 3.05
C SER A 18 5.31 6.57 2.53
N TYR A 19 5.28 6.34 1.21
CA TYR A 19 5.97 5.18 0.62
C TYR A 19 7.49 5.35 0.54
N LEU A 20 7.98 6.57 0.36
CA LEU A 20 9.40 6.90 0.52
C LEU A 20 9.90 6.50 1.92
N ASP A 21 9.18 6.88 2.98
CA ASP A 21 9.51 6.55 4.37
C ASP A 21 9.49 5.03 4.63
N ARG A 22 8.48 4.33 4.11
CA ARG A 22 8.36 2.87 4.26
C ARG A 22 9.50 2.10 3.62
N VAL A 23 9.93 2.50 2.44
CA VAL A 23 10.96 1.79 1.67
C VAL A 23 12.37 2.25 2.06
N CYS A 24 12.51 3.44 2.63
CA CYS A 24 13.80 3.98 3.09
C CYS A 24 14.55 2.99 4.00
N ILE A 25 13.88 2.41 4.99
CA ILE A 25 14.52 1.45 5.90
C ILE A 25 14.99 0.20 5.17
N SER A 26 14.26 -0.24 4.14
CA SER A 26 14.63 -1.41 3.34
C SER A 26 15.92 -1.16 2.54
N ILE A 27 16.01 0.00 1.88
CA ILE A 27 17.22 0.38 1.11
C ILE A 27 18.41 0.59 2.04
N ALA A 28 18.23 1.21 3.20
CA ALA A 28 19.27 1.40 4.21
C ALA A 28 19.58 0.09 4.99
N GLY A 29 18.76 -0.93 4.84
CA GLY A 29 18.80 -2.18 5.62
C GLY A 29 20.15 -2.85 5.73
N PRO A 30 20.90 -3.09 4.64
CA PRO A 30 22.22 -3.70 4.71
C PRO A 30 23.20 -2.93 5.63
N ARG A 31 23.17 -1.61 5.58
CA ARG A 31 24.00 -0.76 6.47
C ARG A 31 23.51 -0.74 7.91
N ILE A 32 22.21 -0.69 8.13
CA ILE A 32 21.60 -0.75 9.47
C ILE A 32 21.95 -2.08 10.13
N GLN A 33 21.76 -3.20 9.41
CA GLN A 33 22.06 -4.51 9.93
C GLN A 33 23.53 -4.64 10.32
N GLN A 34 24.43 -4.13 9.50
CA GLN A 34 25.87 -4.13 9.79
C GLN A 34 26.22 -3.22 10.97
N ALA A 35 25.66 -2.00 11.01
CA ALA A 35 25.98 -1.01 12.03
C ALA A 35 25.48 -1.39 13.43
N LEU A 36 24.33 -2.07 13.51
CA LEU A 36 23.70 -2.48 14.76
C LEU A 36 23.93 -3.95 15.11
N GLY A 37 24.68 -4.71 14.28
CA GLY A 37 24.99 -6.13 14.49
C GLY A 37 23.75 -7.02 14.48
N LEU A 38 22.73 -6.70 13.66
CA LEU A 38 21.46 -7.42 13.68
C LEU A 38 21.53 -8.76 12.96
N THR A 39 20.94 -9.78 13.59
CA THR A 39 20.72 -11.09 12.95
C THR A 39 19.59 -10.98 11.91
N PRO A 40 19.50 -11.95 10.95
CA PRO A 40 18.37 -12.00 10.01
C PRO A 40 17.01 -12.09 10.70
N VAL A 41 16.91 -12.81 11.83
CA VAL A 41 15.66 -12.89 12.62
C VAL A 41 15.29 -11.54 13.20
N GLN A 42 16.24 -10.83 13.79
CA GLN A 42 16.02 -9.50 14.34
C GLN A 42 15.59 -8.51 13.26
N TRP A 43 16.22 -8.57 12.08
CA TRP A 43 15.82 -7.74 10.94
C TRP A 43 14.40 -8.06 10.47
N GLY A 44 14.01 -9.34 10.42
CA GLY A 44 12.64 -9.77 10.12
C GLY A 44 11.61 -9.15 11.08
N TRP A 45 11.91 -9.13 12.39
CA TRP A 45 11.04 -8.51 13.38
C TRP A 45 10.92 -6.99 13.25
N VAL A 46 11.93 -6.29 12.75
CA VAL A 46 11.85 -4.85 12.44
C VAL A 46 10.74 -4.56 11.43
N GLY A 47 10.63 -5.37 10.37
CA GLY A 47 9.54 -5.24 9.39
C GLY A 47 8.20 -5.75 9.92
N SER A 48 8.19 -6.83 10.70
CA SER A 48 6.96 -7.42 11.26
C SER A 48 6.28 -6.48 12.24
N LEU A 49 7.02 -5.86 13.16
CA LEU A 49 6.44 -4.94 14.14
C LEU A 49 5.80 -3.71 13.52
N PHE A 50 6.38 -3.19 12.43
CA PHE A 50 5.72 -2.15 11.64
C PHE A 50 4.37 -2.62 11.11
N ALA A 51 4.31 -3.78 10.47
CA ALA A 51 3.08 -4.30 9.88
C ALA A 51 2.01 -4.61 10.95
N ILE A 52 2.41 -5.17 12.09
CA ILE A 52 1.53 -5.46 13.23
C ILE A 52 0.93 -4.16 13.79
N SER A 53 1.77 -3.18 14.10
CA SER A 53 1.30 -1.91 14.64
C SER A 53 0.41 -1.16 13.67
N TYR A 54 0.76 -1.16 12.38
CA TYR A 54 -0.08 -0.58 11.34
C TYR A 54 -1.47 -1.22 11.33
N ALA A 55 -1.57 -2.57 11.33
CA ALA A 55 -2.83 -3.28 11.37
C ALA A 55 -3.68 -2.94 12.61
N MET A 56 -3.04 -2.83 13.78
CA MET A 56 -3.72 -2.54 15.05
C MET A 56 -4.33 -1.13 15.07
N PHE A 57 -3.66 -0.16 14.48
CA PHE A 57 -4.05 1.25 14.58
C PHE A 57 -4.76 1.79 13.33
N GLU A 58 -4.88 1.04 12.23
CA GLU A 58 -5.49 1.49 10.98
C GLU A 58 -6.97 1.86 11.16
N ILE A 59 -7.76 0.97 11.75
CA ILE A 59 -9.20 1.18 11.96
C ILE A 59 -9.46 2.32 12.96
N PRO A 60 -8.83 2.36 14.17
CA PRO A 60 -9.01 3.45 15.11
C PRO A 60 -8.63 4.82 14.54
N SER A 61 -7.53 4.89 13.76
CA SER A 61 -7.07 6.15 13.16
C SER A 61 -7.97 6.63 12.03
N GLY A 62 -8.55 5.71 11.25
CA GLY A 62 -9.53 6.05 10.22
C GLY A 62 -10.78 6.70 10.81
N TYR A 63 -11.33 6.12 11.88
CA TYR A 63 -12.49 6.64 12.60
C TYR A 63 -12.26 8.05 13.19
N LEU A 64 -11.03 8.34 13.59
CA LEU A 64 -10.68 9.66 14.11
C LEU A 64 -10.83 10.77 13.06
N GLY A 65 -10.53 10.46 11.78
CA GLY A 65 -10.64 11.41 10.67
C GLY A 65 -12.07 11.84 10.37
N ASP A 66 -13.02 10.95 10.54
CA ASP A 66 -14.43 11.23 10.37
C ASP A 66 -14.93 12.23 11.43
N ARG A 67 -14.42 12.13 12.66
CA ARG A 67 -14.86 12.94 13.80
C ARG A 67 -14.23 14.32 13.88
N ILE A 68 -12.91 14.43 13.74
CA ILE A 68 -12.17 15.68 14.02
C ILE A 68 -11.61 16.35 12.76
N GLY A 69 -11.91 15.80 11.58
CA GLY A 69 -11.51 16.35 10.29
C GLY A 69 -10.13 15.89 9.82
N ALA A 70 -10.01 15.75 8.51
CA ALA A 70 -8.79 15.27 7.86
C ALA A 70 -7.61 16.27 8.01
N ARG A 71 -7.87 17.57 8.11
CA ARG A 71 -6.84 18.60 8.30
C ARG A 71 -6.01 18.33 9.55
N SER A 72 -6.66 18.12 10.67
CA SER A 72 -6.02 17.91 11.97
C SER A 72 -5.43 16.54 12.07
N VAL A 73 -6.15 15.50 11.62
CA VAL A 73 -5.71 14.11 11.72
C VAL A 73 -4.49 13.84 10.87
N LEU A 74 -4.48 14.24 9.58
CA LEU A 74 -3.31 14.06 8.73
C LEU A 74 -2.10 14.85 9.22
N SER A 75 -2.30 16.09 9.72
CA SER A 75 -1.20 16.85 10.33
C SER A 75 -0.55 16.09 11.50
N ARG A 76 -1.37 15.51 12.39
CA ARG A 76 -0.86 14.74 13.55
C ARG A 76 -0.18 13.45 13.11
N ILE A 77 -0.78 12.72 12.18
CA ILE A 77 -0.24 11.49 11.61
C ILE A 77 1.14 11.75 11.02
N VAL A 78 1.28 12.77 10.16
CA VAL A 78 2.55 13.07 9.49
C VAL A 78 3.61 13.56 10.47
N LEU A 79 3.27 14.43 11.42
CA LEU A 79 4.22 14.86 12.46
C LEU A 79 4.68 13.69 13.33
N TRP A 80 3.76 12.80 13.69
CA TRP A 80 4.06 11.61 14.48
C TRP A 80 5.03 10.70 13.72
N TRP A 81 4.67 10.27 12.51
CA TRP A 81 5.56 9.38 11.77
C TRP A 81 6.91 10.04 11.43
N SER A 82 6.92 11.34 11.06
CA SER A 82 8.18 12.08 10.82
C SER A 82 9.08 12.11 12.04
N GLY A 83 8.51 12.29 13.23
CA GLY A 83 9.24 12.18 14.49
C GLY A 83 9.89 10.80 14.67
N PHE A 84 9.12 9.72 14.42
CA PHE A 84 9.65 8.36 14.55
C PHE A 84 10.55 7.95 13.37
N THR A 85 10.41 8.58 12.19
CA THR A 85 11.42 8.48 11.12
C THR A 85 12.75 9.07 11.59
N ALA A 86 12.77 10.27 12.16
CA ALA A 86 13.99 10.87 12.73
C ALA A 86 14.56 9.99 13.84
N LEU A 87 13.73 9.50 14.77
CA LEU A 87 14.14 8.60 15.85
C LEU A 87 14.67 7.26 15.34
N THR A 88 14.23 6.78 14.18
CA THR A 88 14.84 5.61 13.51
C THR A 88 16.29 5.92 13.12
N GLY A 89 16.57 7.13 12.63
CA GLY A 89 17.95 7.60 12.38
C GLY A 89 18.81 7.72 13.64
N LEU A 90 18.20 7.83 14.81
CA LEU A 90 18.89 7.88 16.10
C LEU A 90 18.99 6.51 16.79
N ALA A 91 18.46 5.44 16.20
CA ALA A 91 18.52 4.11 16.80
C ALA A 91 19.99 3.67 17.03
N TRP A 92 20.27 3.16 18.23
CA TRP A 92 21.62 2.76 18.67
C TRP A 92 21.73 1.25 18.97
N ASN A 93 20.61 0.56 19.07
CA ASN A 93 20.55 -0.88 19.31
C ASN A 93 19.23 -1.48 18.75
N TYR A 94 19.11 -2.80 18.82
CA TYR A 94 17.94 -3.52 18.35
C TYR A 94 16.62 -3.10 19.05
N PRO A 95 16.52 -3.04 20.39
CA PRO A 95 15.29 -2.62 21.06
C PRO A 95 14.85 -1.20 20.66
N SER A 96 15.77 -0.23 20.58
CA SER A 96 15.43 1.13 20.17
C SER A 96 14.87 1.17 18.75
N LEU A 97 15.43 0.37 17.82
CA LEU A 97 14.93 0.25 16.46
C LEU A 97 13.53 -0.40 16.42
N LEU A 98 13.28 -1.41 17.25
CA LEU A 98 11.95 -2.05 17.33
C LEU A 98 10.88 -1.09 17.83
N VAL A 99 11.16 -0.33 18.91
CA VAL A 99 10.23 0.65 19.46
C VAL A 99 9.91 1.74 18.44
N THR A 100 10.93 2.27 17.76
CA THR A 100 10.72 3.30 16.74
C THR A 100 9.89 2.76 15.57
N ARG A 101 10.09 1.51 15.14
CA ARG A 101 9.32 0.88 14.06
C ARG A 101 7.88 0.60 14.43
N PHE A 102 7.64 0.16 15.68
CA PHE A 102 6.27 -0.02 16.17
C PHE A 102 5.52 1.31 16.23
N LEU A 103 6.12 2.35 16.81
CA LEU A 103 5.47 3.65 16.94
C LEU A 103 5.35 4.39 15.60
N PHE A 104 6.29 4.18 14.67
CA PHE A 104 6.16 4.64 13.30
C PHE A 104 4.93 4.03 12.62
N GLY A 105 4.77 2.71 12.68
CA GLY A 105 3.62 2.01 12.07
C GLY A 105 2.29 2.42 12.70
N ALA A 106 2.22 2.56 14.03
CA ALA A 106 1.05 3.05 14.74
C ALA A 106 0.65 4.47 14.30
N GLY A 107 1.64 5.33 14.08
CA GLY A 107 1.41 6.71 13.64
C GLY A 107 0.95 6.81 12.19
N GLU A 108 1.51 6.00 11.31
CA GLU A 108 1.21 6.05 9.87
C GLU A 108 -0.15 5.41 9.50
N ALA A 109 -0.64 4.52 10.33
CA ALA A 109 -1.77 3.62 10.03
C ALA A 109 -3.04 4.32 9.53
N GLY A 110 -3.32 5.54 9.94
CA GLY A 110 -4.53 6.27 9.53
C GLY A 110 -4.38 7.14 8.27
N ALA A 111 -3.19 7.16 7.64
CA ALA A 111 -2.94 8.09 6.54
C ALA A 111 -3.85 7.83 5.34
N VAL A 112 -3.90 6.60 4.85
CA VAL A 112 -4.67 6.23 3.65
C VAL A 112 -6.16 6.49 3.81
N PRO A 113 -6.85 6.02 4.88
CA PRO A 113 -8.26 6.34 5.09
C PRO A 113 -8.54 7.85 5.09
N ASN A 114 -7.69 8.63 5.77
CA ASN A 114 -7.87 10.07 5.87
C ASN A 114 -7.58 10.83 4.56
N MET A 115 -6.71 10.32 3.69
CA MET A 115 -6.57 10.83 2.32
C MET A 115 -7.88 10.66 1.54
N PHE A 116 -8.54 9.50 1.67
CA PHE A 116 -9.83 9.27 1.02
C PHE A 116 -10.98 10.10 1.61
N VAL A 117 -10.98 10.36 2.91
CA VAL A 117 -11.92 11.34 3.52
C VAL A 117 -11.76 12.72 2.87
N SER A 118 -10.51 13.16 2.65
CA SER A 118 -10.26 14.44 1.97
C SER A 118 -10.75 14.43 0.52
N VAL A 119 -10.57 13.33 -0.21
CA VAL A 119 -11.12 13.17 -1.57
C VAL A 119 -12.64 13.23 -1.57
N ALA A 120 -13.29 12.56 -0.61
CA ALA A 120 -14.75 12.55 -0.52
C ALA A 120 -15.34 13.94 -0.27
N ARG A 121 -14.61 14.82 0.43
CA ARG A 121 -15.04 16.19 0.74
C ARG A 121 -14.78 17.19 -0.40
N TRP A 122 -13.70 17.00 -1.17
CA TRP A 122 -13.24 17.96 -2.17
C TRP A 122 -13.60 17.62 -3.62
N PHE A 123 -14.05 16.39 -3.88
CA PHE A 123 -14.31 15.92 -5.23
C PHE A 123 -15.74 15.45 -5.42
N PRO A 124 -16.39 15.85 -6.55
CA PRO A 124 -17.67 15.30 -6.94
C PRO A 124 -17.56 13.79 -7.15
N LEU A 125 -18.65 13.07 -6.97
CA LEU A 125 -18.70 11.60 -6.99
C LEU A 125 -18.02 11.00 -8.24
N ILE A 126 -18.25 11.62 -9.39
CA ILE A 126 -17.75 11.15 -10.70
C ILE A 126 -16.21 11.28 -10.85
N GLU A 127 -15.55 12.15 -10.07
CA GLU A 127 -14.10 12.37 -10.12
C GLU A 127 -13.33 11.64 -9.00
N ARG A 128 -14.02 11.11 -7.98
CA ARG A 128 -13.38 10.49 -6.81
C ARG A 128 -12.50 9.30 -7.17
N ALA A 129 -12.96 8.45 -8.08
CA ALA A 129 -12.18 7.30 -8.54
C ALA A 129 -10.87 7.72 -9.23
N ARG A 130 -10.93 8.78 -10.04
CA ARG A 130 -9.75 9.36 -10.69
C ARG A 130 -8.77 9.95 -9.67
N ALA A 131 -9.27 10.71 -8.69
CA ALA A 131 -8.45 11.25 -7.62
C ALA A 131 -7.77 10.14 -6.80
N ALA A 132 -8.50 9.08 -6.44
CA ALA A 132 -7.96 7.90 -5.77
C ALA A 132 -6.84 7.23 -6.58
N SER A 133 -7.00 7.10 -7.90
CA SER A 133 -5.97 6.54 -8.78
C SER A 133 -4.69 7.37 -8.78
N PHE A 134 -4.79 8.71 -8.76
CA PHE A 134 -3.61 9.58 -8.64
C PHE A 134 -2.86 9.38 -7.32
N ILE A 135 -3.58 9.22 -6.22
CA ILE A 135 -2.98 8.96 -4.90
C ILE A 135 -2.22 7.63 -4.91
N MET A 136 -2.82 6.58 -5.45
CA MET A 136 -2.17 5.26 -5.52
C MET A 136 -0.96 5.26 -6.47
N MET A 137 -1.06 5.92 -7.61
CA MET A 137 0.07 6.10 -8.52
C MET A 137 1.24 6.84 -7.86
N SER A 138 0.94 7.87 -7.06
CA SER A 138 1.97 8.63 -6.33
C SER A 138 2.69 7.79 -5.30
N ALA A 139 2.04 6.81 -4.68
CA ALA A 139 2.67 5.83 -3.80
C ALA A 139 3.75 5.00 -4.54
N GLU A 140 3.42 4.51 -5.74
CA GLU A 140 4.38 3.75 -6.57
C GLU A 140 5.55 4.62 -7.03
N VAL A 141 5.28 5.88 -7.40
CA VAL A 141 6.33 6.85 -7.73
C VAL A 141 7.24 7.11 -6.52
N GLY A 142 6.67 7.28 -5.33
CA GLY A 142 7.42 7.41 -4.08
C GLY A 142 8.34 6.20 -3.84
N THR A 143 7.81 4.99 -4.00
CA THR A 143 8.58 3.75 -3.90
C THR A 143 9.75 3.73 -4.88
N ALA A 144 9.52 4.10 -6.13
CA ALA A 144 10.54 4.11 -7.18
C ALA A 144 11.62 5.19 -6.98
N LEU A 145 11.27 6.32 -6.38
CA LEU A 145 12.21 7.40 -6.08
C LEU A 145 13.08 7.11 -4.85
N THR A 146 12.68 6.16 -3.99
CA THR A 146 13.40 5.87 -2.74
C THR A 146 14.87 5.52 -2.95
N PRO A 147 15.26 4.59 -3.85
CA PRO A 147 16.66 4.29 -4.07
C PRO A 147 17.47 5.50 -4.54
N LEU A 148 16.88 6.34 -5.40
CA LEU A 148 17.54 7.53 -5.94
C LEU A 148 17.85 8.59 -4.87
N MET A 149 17.02 8.66 -3.83
CA MET A 149 17.20 9.59 -2.73
C MET A 149 18.07 8.99 -1.60
N VAL A 150 17.77 7.75 -1.19
CA VAL A 150 18.40 7.12 -0.03
C VAL A 150 19.87 6.78 -0.31
N ILE A 151 20.18 6.20 -1.48
CA ILE A 151 21.52 5.71 -1.78
C ILE A 151 22.57 6.83 -1.81
N PRO A 152 22.37 7.97 -2.50
CA PRO A 152 23.33 9.07 -2.45
C PRO A 152 23.50 9.64 -1.03
N LEU A 153 22.40 9.84 -0.31
CA LEU A 153 22.44 10.38 1.04
C LEU A 153 23.22 9.45 1.99
N GLN A 154 22.93 8.16 1.98
CA GLN A 154 23.61 7.22 2.86
C GLN A 154 25.09 7.00 2.48
N LYS A 155 25.44 7.15 1.20
CA LYS A 155 26.81 7.03 0.73
C LYS A 155 27.69 8.18 1.24
N HIS A 156 27.17 9.40 1.26
CA HIS A 156 27.93 10.58 1.64
C HIS A 156 27.86 10.91 3.13
N TYR A 157 26.69 10.68 3.77
CA TYR A 157 26.40 11.12 5.14
C TYR A 157 26.06 9.96 6.10
N GLY A 158 26.17 8.70 5.64
CA GLY A 158 25.82 7.52 6.43
C GLY A 158 24.32 7.20 6.43
N TRP A 159 23.98 5.99 6.87
CA TRP A 159 22.63 5.44 6.80
C TRP A 159 21.56 6.22 7.59
N ARG A 160 21.99 7.08 8.52
CA ARG A 160 21.10 7.91 9.35
C ARG A 160 20.54 9.12 8.61
N ALA A 161 21.29 9.69 7.67
CA ALA A 161 20.93 10.92 6.97
C ALA A 161 19.62 10.87 6.20
N PRO A 162 19.27 9.81 5.45
CA PRO A 162 17.98 9.72 4.78
C PRO A 162 16.79 9.88 5.71
N PHE A 163 16.85 9.34 6.93
CA PHE A 163 15.76 9.42 7.90
C PHE A 163 15.52 10.85 8.39
N PHE A 164 16.57 11.63 8.64
CA PHE A 164 16.42 13.05 8.99
C PHE A 164 15.89 13.88 7.82
N THR A 165 16.36 13.58 6.61
CA THR A 165 15.87 14.27 5.40
C THR A 165 14.37 14.02 5.18
N LEU A 166 13.91 12.78 5.32
CA LEU A 166 12.50 12.42 5.18
C LEU A 166 11.64 13.03 6.28
N ALA A 167 12.13 13.03 7.52
CA ALA A 167 11.43 13.69 8.63
C ALA A 167 11.22 15.19 8.36
N LEU A 168 12.24 15.87 7.82
CA LEU A 168 12.12 17.28 7.43
C LEU A 168 11.12 17.48 6.29
N ILE A 169 11.14 16.63 5.27
CA ILE A 169 10.17 16.66 4.16
C ILE A 169 8.74 16.52 4.69
N GLY A 170 8.50 15.59 5.62
CA GLY A 170 7.19 15.43 6.26
C GLY A 170 6.77 16.68 7.04
N ALA A 171 7.66 17.29 7.81
CA ALA A 171 7.37 18.52 8.55
C ALA A 171 7.03 19.71 7.61
N VAL A 172 7.77 19.85 6.51
CA VAL A 172 7.52 20.87 5.47
C VAL A 172 6.16 20.63 4.82
N TRP A 173 5.83 19.36 4.53
CA TRP A 173 4.51 19.00 3.99
C TRP A 173 3.39 19.43 4.93
N VAL A 174 3.51 19.19 6.24
CA VAL A 174 2.49 19.61 7.23
C VAL A 174 2.29 21.13 7.21
N ALA A 175 3.36 21.91 7.11
CA ALA A 175 3.26 23.35 7.01
C ALA A 175 2.47 23.79 5.76
N GLY A 176 2.72 23.17 4.62
CA GLY A 176 1.97 23.38 3.37
C GLY A 176 0.51 22.94 3.47
N TRP A 177 0.27 21.77 4.07
CA TRP A 177 -1.06 21.21 4.28
C TRP A 177 -1.93 22.12 5.15
N ARG A 178 -1.43 22.53 6.32
CA ARG A 178 -2.16 23.39 7.24
C ARG A 178 -2.50 24.78 6.68
N ARG A 179 -1.69 25.28 5.75
CA ARG A 179 -1.91 26.57 5.12
C ARG A 179 -2.97 26.52 4.02
N ARG A 180 -3.11 25.39 3.31
CA ARG A 180 -3.89 25.32 2.06
C ARG A 180 -5.13 24.43 2.15
N TYR A 181 -5.13 23.43 3.02
CA TYR A 181 -6.25 22.52 3.15
C TYR A 181 -7.24 22.97 4.23
N HIS A 182 -8.52 22.93 3.89
CA HIS A 182 -9.64 23.16 4.79
C HIS A 182 -10.57 21.96 4.73
N ASP A 183 -11.14 21.57 5.87
CA ASP A 183 -12.03 20.40 5.94
C ASP A 183 -13.34 20.65 5.17
N ASN A 184 -13.83 21.91 5.18
CA ASN A 184 -14.95 22.32 4.34
C ASN A 184 -14.41 23.13 3.15
N PRO A 185 -14.73 22.74 1.91
CA PRO A 185 -14.31 23.50 0.72
C PRO A 185 -14.71 24.98 0.76
N SER A 186 -15.89 25.31 1.32
CA SER A 186 -16.39 26.68 1.48
C SER A 186 -15.46 27.59 2.30
N ASP A 187 -14.68 27.03 3.22
CA ASP A 187 -13.78 27.78 4.09
C ASP A 187 -12.43 28.09 3.40
N SER A 188 -12.22 27.59 2.18
CA SER A 188 -10.96 27.73 1.46
C SER A 188 -10.86 29.09 0.77
N PRO A 189 -9.83 29.91 1.09
CA PRO A 189 -9.60 31.16 0.40
C PRO A 189 -9.37 30.93 -1.10
N GLY A 190 -10.17 31.57 -1.96
CA GLY A 190 -10.02 31.51 -3.41
C GLY A 190 -10.78 30.37 -4.10
N ILE A 191 -11.66 29.66 -3.39
CA ILE A 191 -12.63 28.78 -4.06
C ILE A 191 -13.68 29.63 -4.79
N THR A 192 -14.06 29.22 -6.00
CA THR A 192 -15.11 29.90 -6.75
C THR A 192 -16.47 29.27 -6.46
N THR A 193 -17.53 30.05 -6.55
CA THR A 193 -18.93 29.56 -6.39
C THR A 193 -19.21 28.42 -7.36
N THR A 194 -18.77 28.53 -8.59
CA THR A 194 -18.89 27.48 -9.61
C THR A 194 -18.18 26.19 -9.19
N GLU A 195 -16.98 26.26 -8.61
CA GLU A 195 -16.26 25.07 -8.12
C GLU A 195 -16.98 24.45 -6.92
N LEU A 196 -17.57 25.28 -6.06
CA LEU A 196 -18.34 24.78 -4.91
C LEU A 196 -19.63 24.09 -5.35
N GLU A 197 -20.32 24.63 -6.37
CA GLU A 197 -21.49 24.00 -6.98
C GLU A 197 -21.14 22.66 -7.66
N GLU A 198 -20.00 22.58 -8.37
CA GLU A 198 -19.50 21.34 -8.97
C GLU A 198 -19.20 20.26 -7.91
N ILE A 199 -18.63 20.62 -6.76
CA ILE A 199 -18.37 19.70 -5.65
C ILE A 199 -19.69 19.18 -5.08
N GLY A 200 -20.73 20.02 -5.08
CA GLY A 200 -22.05 19.72 -4.55
C GLY A 200 -22.08 19.63 -3.02
N HIS A 201 -23.27 19.53 -2.45
CA HIS A 201 -23.41 19.24 -1.03
C HIS A 201 -22.97 17.80 -0.76
N THR A 202 -21.73 17.65 -0.33
CA THR A 202 -21.25 16.38 0.22
C THR A 202 -21.87 16.20 1.59
N SER A 203 -23.15 15.81 1.63
CA SER A 203 -23.74 15.24 2.84
C SER A 203 -22.81 14.11 3.27
N GLY A 204 -22.25 14.24 4.48
CA GLY A 204 -21.41 13.18 5.04
C GLY A 204 -22.20 11.89 4.94
N ASN A 205 -21.78 11.03 4.01
CA ASN A 205 -22.40 9.74 3.85
C ASN A 205 -22.19 9.04 5.20
N SER A 206 -23.27 8.87 5.95
CA SER A 206 -23.27 8.08 7.15
C SER A 206 -22.69 6.71 6.74
N GLN A 207 -21.42 6.49 7.09
CA GLN A 207 -20.83 5.19 6.92
C GLN A 207 -21.64 4.24 7.79
N HIS A 208 -22.55 3.51 7.18
CA HIS A 208 -23.26 2.45 7.87
C HIS A 208 -22.19 1.46 8.33
N ALA A 209 -22.13 1.25 9.63
CA ALA A 209 -21.19 0.27 10.18
C ALA A 209 -21.51 -1.10 9.54
N LEU A 210 -20.46 -1.77 9.07
CA LEU A 210 -20.62 -3.09 8.44
C LEU A 210 -21.34 -4.02 9.42
N PRO A 211 -22.43 -4.68 9.04
CA PRO A 211 -23.10 -5.64 9.90
C PRO A 211 -22.25 -6.93 9.99
N TRP A 212 -21.20 -6.88 10.80
CA TRP A 212 -20.17 -7.91 10.94
C TRP A 212 -20.73 -9.32 11.16
N LYS A 213 -21.84 -9.44 11.89
CA LYS A 213 -22.44 -10.76 12.18
C LYS A 213 -22.93 -11.50 10.93
N SER A 214 -23.50 -10.79 9.97
CA SER A 214 -23.94 -11.36 8.69
C SER A 214 -22.80 -11.49 7.71
N THR A 215 -21.95 -10.47 7.63
CA THR A 215 -20.81 -10.38 6.70
C THR A 215 -19.76 -11.43 6.99
N ALA A 216 -19.47 -11.72 8.26
CA ALA A 216 -18.51 -12.75 8.66
C ALA A 216 -18.91 -14.18 8.24
N ARG A 217 -20.16 -14.40 7.84
CA ARG A 217 -20.63 -15.69 7.28
C ARG A 217 -20.38 -15.82 5.78
N SER A 218 -20.05 -14.72 5.08
CA SER A 218 -19.80 -14.77 3.65
C SER A 218 -18.48 -15.47 3.35
N ARG A 219 -18.55 -16.56 2.57
CA ARG A 219 -17.38 -17.27 2.05
C ARG A 219 -16.53 -16.35 1.16
N ASN A 220 -17.18 -15.52 0.35
CA ASN A 220 -16.52 -14.62 -0.59
C ASN A 220 -15.67 -13.57 0.12
N LEU A 221 -16.13 -13.03 1.27
CA LEU A 221 -15.35 -12.12 2.10
C LEU A 221 -14.05 -12.78 2.60
N TRP A 222 -14.13 -14.00 3.13
CA TRP A 222 -12.94 -14.70 3.64
C TRP A 222 -11.96 -15.05 2.53
N ILE A 223 -12.45 -15.44 1.35
CA ILE A 223 -11.58 -15.68 0.18
C ILE A 223 -10.80 -14.40 -0.16
N ILE A 224 -11.45 -13.22 -0.18
CA ILE A 224 -10.80 -11.94 -0.48
C ILE A 224 -9.77 -11.58 0.61
N ILE A 225 -10.09 -11.80 1.88
CA ILE A 225 -9.16 -11.55 2.99
C ILE A 225 -7.93 -12.46 2.86
N PHE A 226 -8.12 -13.78 2.69
CA PHE A 226 -7.00 -14.71 2.58
C PHE A 226 -6.19 -14.53 1.29
N ALA A 227 -6.83 -14.18 0.17
CA ALA A 227 -6.14 -13.76 -1.05
C ALA A 227 -5.29 -12.51 -0.79
N GLY A 228 -5.83 -11.54 -0.02
CA GLY A 228 -5.10 -10.34 0.41
C GLY A 228 -3.89 -10.66 1.30
N VAL A 229 -4.05 -11.56 2.28
CA VAL A 229 -2.96 -12.06 3.15
C VAL A 229 -1.84 -12.67 2.30
N SER A 230 -2.21 -13.59 1.40
CA SER A 230 -1.25 -14.33 0.56
C SER A 230 -0.55 -13.40 -0.43
N PHE A 231 -1.29 -12.49 -1.05
CA PHE A 231 -0.76 -11.48 -1.95
C PHE A 231 0.25 -10.55 -1.24
N ARG A 232 -0.15 -10.02 -0.08
CA ARG A 232 0.70 -9.10 0.68
C ARG A 232 1.93 -9.77 1.25
N TYR A 233 1.84 -11.04 1.60
CA TYR A 233 3.00 -11.85 2.00
C TYR A 233 4.07 -11.80 0.90
N GLY A 234 3.71 -12.05 -0.36
CA GLY A 234 4.61 -11.99 -1.50
C GLY A 234 5.14 -10.58 -1.78
N LEU A 235 4.25 -9.59 -1.78
CA LEU A 235 4.61 -8.21 -2.06
C LEU A 235 5.59 -7.64 -1.01
N TYR A 236 5.45 -8.05 0.25
CA TYR A 236 6.27 -7.51 1.33
C TYR A 236 7.74 -7.91 1.22
N PHE A 237 8.06 -9.04 0.56
CA PHE A 237 9.43 -9.38 0.18
C PHE A 237 10.07 -8.26 -0.66
N PHE A 238 9.40 -7.78 -1.69
CA PHE A 238 9.91 -6.70 -2.54
C PHE A 238 10.04 -5.37 -1.80
N GLN A 239 9.12 -5.08 -0.88
CA GLN A 239 9.10 -3.83 -0.14
C GLN A 239 10.12 -3.79 1.00
N PHE A 240 10.49 -4.94 1.59
CA PHE A 240 11.33 -4.97 2.79
C PHE A 240 12.63 -5.77 2.62
N TRP A 241 12.59 -6.96 2.01
CA TRP A 241 13.73 -7.85 1.95
C TRP A 241 14.55 -7.77 0.65
N LEU A 242 14.00 -7.20 -0.43
CA LEU A 242 14.65 -7.17 -1.74
C LEU A 242 16.07 -6.58 -1.71
N PRO A 243 16.36 -5.42 -1.09
CA PRO A 243 17.72 -4.88 -1.05
C PRO A 243 18.69 -5.80 -0.33
N MET A 244 18.25 -6.39 0.79
CA MET A 244 19.06 -7.34 1.56
C MET A 244 19.36 -8.60 0.75
N TYR A 245 18.36 -9.15 0.05
CA TYR A 245 18.48 -10.29 -0.84
C TYR A 245 19.51 -10.01 -1.96
N LEU A 246 19.39 -8.88 -2.64
CA LEU A 246 20.30 -8.50 -3.73
C LEU A 246 21.74 -8.35 -3.24
N VAL A 247 21.95 -7.70 -2.09
CA VAL A 247 23.30 -7.49 -1.53
C VAL A 247 23.90 -8.80 -1.01
N LYS A 248 23.18 -9.54 -0.20
CA LYS A 248 23.71 -10.72 0.52
C LYS A 248 23.77 -11.99 -0.33
N SER A 249 22.79 -12.20 -1.22
CA SER A 249 22.74 -13.41 -2.05
C SER A 249 23.42 -13.23 -3.40
N HIS A 250 23.32 -12.03 -4.01
CA HIS A 250 23.85 -11.80 -5.35
C HIS A 250 25.00 -10.79 -5.42
N GLY A 251 25.50 -10.31 -4.27
CA GLY A 251 26.67 -9.45 -4.20
C GLY A 251 26.49 -8.11 -4.92
N PHE A 252 25.26 -7.56 -4.95
CA PHE A 252 25.04 -6.22 -5.44
C PHE A 252 25.78 -5.22 -4.55
N THR A 253 26.42 -4.25 -5.19
CA THR A 253 26.95 -3.09 -4.48
C THR A 253 25.81 -2.17 -4.07
N GLU A 254 26.07 -1.27 -3.14
CA GLU A 254 25.09 -0.27 -2.74
C GLU A 254 24.60 0.56 -3.92
N THR A 255 25.52 1.02 -4.77
CA THR A 255 25.15 1.74 -6.01
C THR A 255 24.39 0.86 -6.99
N GLY A 256 24.62 -0.44 -6.98
CA GLY A 256 23.86 -1.40 -7.78
C GLY A 256 22.38 -1.47 -7.39
N LEU A 257 22.02 -1.13 -6.15
CA LEU A 257 20.62 -1.04 -5.72
C LEU A 257 19.84 0.09 -6.40
N LEU A 258 20.51 1.07 -7.06
CA LEU A 258 19.82 2.06 -7.90
C LEU A 258 19.01 1.40 -9.01
N SER A 259 19.41 0.22 -9.48
CA SER A 259 18.66 -0.55 -10.47
C SER A 259 17.26 -0.98 -9.99
N THR A 260 17.02 -1.04 -8.68
CA THR A 260 15.67 -1.32 -8.14
C THR A 260 14.67 -0.21 -8.44
N THR A 261 15.13 1.01 -8.75
CA THR A 261 14.28 2.08 -9.27
C THR A 261 13.51 1.63 -10.52
N TRP A 262 14.19 0.98 -11.45
CA TRP A 262 13.56 0.47 -12.68
C TRP A 262 12.57 -0.65 -12.39
N LEU A 263 12.85 -1.51 -11.40
CA LEU A 263 11.94 -2.55 -10.95
C LEU A 263 10.62 -1.94 -10.45
N PHE A 264 10.69 -0.91 -9.60
CA PHE A 264 9.50 -0.26 -9.05
C PHE A 264 8.77 0.59 -10.11
N MET A 265 9.50 1.27 -11.00
CA MET A 265 8.90 2.01 -12.13
C MET A 265 8.14 1.08 -13.09
N ALA A 266 8.74 -0.06 -13.44
CA ALA A 266 8.08 -1.07 -14.27
C ALA A 266 6.81 -1.61 -13.58
N GLY A 267 6.86 -1.80 -12.26
CA GLY A 267 5.68 -2.18 -11.47
C GLY A 267 4.56 -1.13 -11.53
N ALA A 268 4.89 0.16 -11.44
CA ALA A 268 3.90 1.23 -11.57
C ALA A 268 3.18 1.19 -12.94
N VAL A 269 3.95 0.98 -14.02
CA VAL A 269 3.38 0.80 -15.38
C VAL A 269 2.51 -0.46 -15.44
N ALA A 270 2.99 -1.58 -14.87
CA ALA A 270 2.23 -2.83 -14.84
C ALA A 270 0.90 -2.71 -14.08
N ASN A 271 0.85 -1.90 -13.03
CA ASN A 271 -0.39 -1.63 -12.28
C ASN A 271 -1.44 -0.94 -13.18
N ILE A 272 -1.05 0.09 -13.93
CA ILE A 272 -1.94 0.77 -14.89
C ILE A 272 -2.42 -0.19 -15.97
N LEU A 273 -1.49 -1.00 -16.51
CA LEU A 273 -1.83 -2.00 -17.54
C LEU A 273 -2.81 -3.06 -17.01
N GLY A 274 -2.66 -3.50 -15.76
CA GLY A 274 -3.56 -4.45 -15.11
C GLY A 274 -4.99 -3.91 -14.97
N GLY A 275 -5.13 -2.67 -14.50
CA GLY A 275 -6.43 -2.01 -14.43
C GLY A 275 -7.11 -1.88 -15.79
N THR A 276 -6.38 -1.35 -16.78
CA THR A 276 -6.91 -1.17 -18.15
C THR A 276 -7.22 -2.50 -18.83
N ALA A 277 -6.42 -3.54 -18.61
CA ALA A 277 -6.68 -4.88 -19.12
C ALA A 277 -7.96 -5.46 -18.52
N SER A 278 -8.16 -5.30 -17.21
CA SER A 278 -9.37 -5.76 -16.54
C SER A 278 -10.62 -5.07 -17.10
N ASP A 279 -10.61 -3.75 -17.28
CA ASP A 279 -11.76 -3.00 -17.79
C ASP A 279 -12.12 -3.38 -19.24
N LYS A 280 -11.11 -3.64 -20.08
CA LYS A 280 -11.31 -4.16 -21.44
C LYS A 280 -11.88 -5.60 -21.42
N LEU A 281 -11.39 -6.44 -20.49
CA LEU A 281 -11.85 -7.81 -20.36
C LEU A 281 -13.31 -7.87 -19.86
N VAL A 282 -13.72 -6.99 -18.95
CA VAL A 282 -15.12 -6.93 -18.48
C VAL A 282 -16.08 -6.81 -19.65
N LYS A 283 -15.74 -5.99 -20.66
CA LYS A 283 -16.58 -5.81 -21.87
C LYS A 283 -16.63 -7.05 -22.76
N LYS A 284 -15.62 -7.95 -22.71
CA LYS A 284 -15.52 -9.13 -23.58
C LYS A 284 -16.03 -10.42 -22.93
N VAL A 285 -15.70 -10.65 -21.67
CA VAL A 285 -15.96 -11.92 -20.98
C VAL A 285 -16.80 -11.78 -19.72
N GLY A 286 -17.28 -10.57 -19.43
CA GLY A 286 -18.09 -10.27 -18.25
C GLY A 286 -17.28 -10.01 -16.98
N LEU A 287 -17.96 -9.49 -15.96
CA LEU A 287 -17.35 -9.01 -14.70
C LEU A 287 -16.63 -10.13 -13.94
N LYS A 288 -17.30 -11.23 -13.68
CA LYS A 288 -16.78 -12.39 -12.92
C LYS A 288 -15.48 -12.93 -13.51
N ALA A 289 -15.48 -13.20 -14.84
CA ALA A 289 -14.32 -13.76 -15.51
C ALA A 289 -13.16 -12.76 -15.55
N ALA A 290 -13.40 -11.49 -15.87
CA ALA A 290 -12.37 -10.47 -15.93
C ALA A 290 -11.69 -10.24 -14.57
N ARG A 291 -12.48 -10.20 -13.48
CA ARG A 291 -11.97 -10.02 -12.10
C ARG A 291 -11.21 -11.26 -11.57
N ARG A 292 -11.29 -12.39 -12.24
CA ARG A 292 -10.50 -13.60 -11.97
C ARG A 292 -9.24 -13.69 -12.83
N ILE A 293 -9.40 -13.53 -14.14
CA ILE A 293 -8.32 -13.77 -15.12
C ILE A 293 -7.11 -12.86 -14.83
N VAL A 294 -7.34 -11.55 -14.61
CA VAL A 294 -6.23 -10.60 -14.46
C VAL A 294 -5.40 -10.87 -13.20
N PRO A 295 -6.00 -11.01 -11.98
CA PRO A 295 -5.20 -11.32 -10.79
C PRO A 295 -4.52 -12.69 -10.89
N VAL A 296 -5.21 -13.70 -11.41
CA VAL A 296 -4.64 -15.05 -11.56
C VAL A 296 -3.45 -15.04 -12.52
N ALA A 297 -3.58 -14.40 -13.69
CA ALA A 297 -2.49 -14.30 -14.65
C ALA A 297 -1.28 -13.55 -14.04
N GLY A 298 -1.52 -12.40 -13.39
CA GLY A 298 -0.47 -11.60 -12.78
C GLY A 298 0.27 -12.33 -11.64
N THR A 299 -0.48 -12.92 -10.71
CA THR A 299 0.12 -13.63 -9.56
C THR A 299 0.77 -14.95 -9.97
N SER A 300 0.21 -15.71 -10.92
CA SER A 300 0.85 -16.92 -11.46
C SER A 300 2.14 -16.58 -12.18
N PHE A 301 2.13 -15.57 -13.05
CA PHE A 301 3.34 -15.09 -13.71
C PHE A 301 4.41 -14.64 -12.71
N SER A 302 4.00 -13.91 -11.68
CA SER A 302 4.89 -13.50 -10.60
C SER A 302 5.52 -14.70 -9.89
N ALA A 303 4.72 -15.70 -9.51
CA ALA A 303 5.20 -16.89 -8.83
C ALA A 303 6.22 -17.67 -9.68
N VAL A 304 5.97 -17.82 -10.99
CA VAL A 304 6.88 -18.48 -11.91
C VAL A 304 8.21 -17.72 -12.02
N CYS A 305 8.17 -16.40 -12.24
CA CYS A 305 9.38 -15.59 -12.33
C CYS A 305 10.19 -15.61 -11.02
N LEU A 306 9.51 -15.56 -9.87
CA LEU A 306 10.18 -15.64 -8.56
C LEU A 306 10.81 -17.02 -8.33
N MET A 307 10.12 -18.09 -8.71
CA MET A 307 10.64 -19.46 -8.60
C MET A 307 11.88 -19.67 -9.47
N LEU A 308 11.94 -19.07 -10.65
CA LEU A 308 13.07 -19.17 -11.56
C LEU A 308 14.26 -18.31 -11.13
N SER A 309 14.05 -17.27 -10.32
CA SER A 309 15.11 -16.32 -9.98
C SER A 309 16.33 -16.93 -9.28
N PRO A 310 16.24 -17.94 -8.38
CA PRO A 310 17.40 -18.59 -7.79
C PRO A 310 18.15 -19.53 -8.73
N LEU A 311 17.53 -19.93 -9.85
CA LEU A 311 18.10 -20.91 -10.78
C LEU A 311 19.00 -20.26 -11.84
N VAL A 312 18.97 -18.94 -11.95
CA VAL A 312 19.70 -18.18 -12.98
C VAL A 312 21.01 -17.67 -12.41
N ALA A 313 22.09 -17.86 -13.15
CA ALA A 313 23.39 -17.29 -12.80
C ALA A 313 23.51 -15.83 -13.25
N GLY A 314 24.10 -15.00 -12.38
CA GLY A 314 24.41 -13.60 -12.70
C GLY A 314 23.43 -12.59 -12.09
N LYS A 315 23.95 -11.38 -11.84
CA LYS A 315 23.22 -10.30 -11.16
C LYS A 315 22.04 -9.75 -11.97
N TYR A 316 22.26 -9.48 -13.26
CA TYR A 316 21.25 -8.84 -14.10
C TYR A 316 20.10 -9.76 -14.48
N PRO A 317 20.29 -11.03 -14.87
CA PRO A 317 19.18 -11.94 -15.12
C PRO A 317 18.27 -12.14 -13.91
N VAL A 318 18.85 -12.25 -12.70
CA VAL A 318 18.07 -12.30 -11.45
C VAL A 318 17.25 -11.03 -11.26
N LEU A 319 17.84 -9.84 -11.44
CA LEU A 319 17.13 -8.58 -11.32
C LEU A 319 15.97 -8.47 -12.32
N VAL A 320 16.16 -8.94 -13.56
CA VAL A 320 15.10 -8.98 -14.57
C VAL A 320 13.96 -9.89 -14.12
N LEU A 321 14.24 -11.10 -13.65
CA LEU A 321 13.20 -12.01 -13.16
C LEU A 321 12.46 -11.46 -11.94
N LEU A 322 13.16 -10.83 -11.01
CA LEU A 322 12.54 -10.16 -9.88
C LEU A 322 11.68 -8.97 -10.33
N SER A 323 12.14 -8.21 -11.33
CA SER A 323 11.36 -7.11 -11.91
C SER A 323 10.08 -7.61 -12.58
N LEU A 324 10.17 -8.69 -13.36
CA LEU A 324 9.02 -9.33 -13.99
C LEU A 324 8.04 -9.90 -12.94
N SER A 325 8.58 -10.52 -11.88
CA SER A 325 7.76 -10.99 -10.76
C SER A 325 7.02 -9.85 -10.07
N TYR A 326 7.69 -8.74 -9.78
CA TYR A 326 7.07 -7.55 -9.21
C TYR A 326 6.01 -6.95 -10.15
N CYS A 327 6.29 -6.88 -11.46
CA CYS A 327 5.32 -6.44 -12.47
C CYS A 327 4.06 -7.32 -12.47
N GLY A 328 4.21 -8.64 -12.33
CA GLY A 328 3.06 -9.55 -12.21
C GLY A 328 2.19 -9.26 -10.99
N LEU A 329 2.81 -9.00 -9.82
CA LEU A 329 2.09 -8.59 -8.62
C LEU A 329 1.37 -7.25 -8.82
N MET A 330 2.05 -6.25 -9.38
CA MET A 330 1.46 -4.94 -9.60
C MET A 330 0.32 -4.97 -10.61
N PHE A 331 0.44 -5.78 -11.67
CA PHE A 331 -0.63 -6.02 -12.64
C PHE A 331 -1.90 -6.57 -11.97
N ALA A 332 -1.76 -7.47 -11.01
CA ALA A 332 -2.86 -8.04 -10.24
C ALA A 332 -3.43 -7.05 -9.20
N GLN A 333 -2.59 -6.19 -8.61
CA GLN A 333 -2.95 -5.34 -7.46
C GLN A 333 -4.11 -4.40 -7.77
N ALA A 334 -4.13 -3.77 -8.95
CA ALA A 334 -5.19 -2.85 -9.35
C ALA A 334 -6.58 -3.52 -9.24
N VAL A 335 -6.70 -4.75 -9.73
CA VAL A 335 -7.95 -5.50 -9.75
C VAL A 335 -8.35 -5.99 -8.35
N CYS A 336 -7.38 -6.34 -7.52
CA CYS A 336 -7.63 -6.76 -6.14
C CYS A 336 -8.33 -5.68 -5.29
N TRP A 337 -8.08 -4.41 -5.57
CA TRP A 337 -8.81 -3.30 -4.91
C TRP A 337 -10.21 -3.11 -5.49
N VAL A 338 -10.34 -3.20 -6.82
CA VAL A 338 -11.63 -3.01 -7.49
C VAL A 338 -12.63 -4.11 -7.10
N VAL A 339 -12.18 -5.35 -6.91
CA VAL A 339 -13.01 -6.45 -6.40
C VAL A 339 -13.64 -6.13 -5.05
N CYS A 340 -12.94 -5.45 -4.16
CA CYS A 340 -13.52 -5.02 -2.88
C CYS A 340 -14.66 -4.01 -3.06
N ILE A 341 -14.56 -3.18 -4.10
CA ILE A 341 -15.62 -2.21 -4.45
C ILE A 341 -16.81 -2.93 -5.08
N ASP A 342 -16.56 -3.84 -6.03
CA ASP A 342 -17.62 -4.57 -6.75
C ASP A 342 -18.47 -5.41 -5.77
N ILE A 343 -17.85 -6.07 -4.78
CA ILE A 343 -18.52 -6.95 -3.81
C ILE A 343 -19.10 -6.17 -2.63
N GLY A 344 -18.42 -5.10 -2.21
CA GLY A 344 -18.80 -4.32 -1.04
C GLY A 344 -19.96 -3.36 -1.27
N ALA A 345 -20.21 -2.93 -2.51
CA ALA A 345 -21.23 -1.95 -2.87
C ALA A 345 -21.22 -0.72 -1.92
N SER A 346 -22.32 -0.47 -1.20
CA SER A 346 -22.42 0.60 -0.21
C SER A 346 -21.43 0.46 0.97
N PHE A 347 -20.87 -0.73 1.22
CA PHE A 347 -19.88 -1.04 2.27
C PHE A 347 -18.46 -1.24 1.72
N ALA A 348 -18.17 -0.82 0.49
CA ALA A 348 -16.88 -1.04 -0.18
C ALA A 348 -15.67 -0.60 0.67
N GLY A 349 -15.79 0.51 1.40
CA GLY A 349 -14.75 1.00 2.32
C GLY A 349 -14.44 0.02 3.45
N ALA A 350 -15.46 -0.56 4.07
CA ALA A 350 -15.30 -1.51 5.18
C ALA A 350 -14.73 -2.86 4.71
N VAL A 351 -15.15 -3.34 3.53
CA VAL A 351 -14.59 -4.54 2.90
C VAL A 351 -13.11 -4.33 2.54
N SER A 352 -12.78 -3.18 1.96
CA SER A 352 -11.40 -2.80 1.66
C SER A 352 -10.53 -2.72 2.91
N ALA A 353 -11.04 -2.14 3.99
CA ALA A 353 -10.35 -2.06 5.27
C ALA A 353 -10.11 -3.45 5.88
N ALA A 354 -11.13 -4.32 5.89
CA ALA A 354 -11.00 -5.70 6.39
C ALA A 354 -9.95 -6.49 5.61
N ARG A 355 -9.96 -6.38 4.28
CA ARG A 355 -8.93 -6.99 3.42
C ARG A 355 -7.54 -6.43 3.72
N ASN A 356 -7.40 -5.09 3.88
CA ASN A 356 -6.11 -4.46 4.11
C ASN A 356 -5.53 -4.82 5.48
N THR A 357 -6.35 -4.80 6.54
CA THR A 357 -5.93 -5.24 7.88
C THR A 357 -5.48 -6.71 7.86
N GLY A 358 -6.23 -7.60 7.18
CA GLY A 358 -5.80 -8.98 6.97
C GLY A 358 -4.49 -9.06 6.20
N ALA A 359 -4.33 -8.27 5.13
CA ALA A 359 -3.12 -8.21 4.34
C ALA A 359 -1.88 -7.82 5.16
N GLN A 360 -2.00 -6.93 6.15
CA GLN A 360 -0.89 -6.58 7.03
C GLN A 360 -0.42 -7.77 7.90
N ALA A 361 -1.32 -8.68 8.27
CA ALA A 361 -0.91 -9.94 8.92
C ALA A 361 0.00 -10.77 7.99
N GLY A 362 -0.32 -10.81 6.68
CA GLY A 362 0.53 -11.44 5.68
C GLY A 362 1.92 -10.80 5.61
N ALA A 363 2.00 -9.46 5.63
CA ALA A 363 3.26 -8.73 5.66
C ALA A 363 4.10 -9.05 6.90
N ALA A 364 3.46 -9.08 8.08
CA ALA A 364 4.13 -9.36 9.34
C ALA A 364 4.71 -10.78 9.36
N VAL A 365 3.93 -11.77 8.97
CA VAL A 365 4.38 -13.17 8.90
C VAL A 365 5.49 -13.32 7.85
N SER A 366 5.36 -12.69 6.69
CA SER A 366 6.37 -12.71 5.62
C SER A 366 7.73 -12.24 6.11
N SER A 367 7.76 -11.10 6.80
CA SER A 367 9.01 -10.50 7.26
C SER A 367 9.72 -11.38 8.30
N ALA A 368 9.00 -11.85 9.32
CA ALA A 368 9.55 -12.73 10.35
C ALA A 368 10.00 -14.07 9.78
N MET A 369 9.15 -14.71 8.95
CA MET A 369 9.43 -16.02 8.37
C MET A 369 10.65 -15.99 7.46
N PHE A 370 10.78 -14.94 6.63
CA PHE A 370 11.96 -14.78 5.77
C PHE A 370 13.24 -14.71 6.60
N GLY A 371 13.26 -13.89 7.65
CA GLY A 371 14.40 -13.78 8.55
C GLY A 371 14.74 -15.10 9.27
N TYR A 372 13.71 -15.82 9.72
CA TYR A 372 13.87 -17.13 10.36
C TYR A 372 14.43 -18.18 9.39
N MET A 373 13.92 -18.24 8.16
CA MET A 373 14.41 -19.17 7.14
C MET A 373 15.88 -18.89 6.80
N VAL A 374 16.25 -17.64 6.61
CA VAL A 374 17.64 -17.24 6.38
C VAL A 374 18.55 -17.65 7.53
N ALA A 375 18.12 -17.44 8.78
CA ALA A 375 18.89 -17.81 9.96
C ALA A 375 19.09 -19.35 10.08
N ARG A 376 18.06 -20.13 9.72
CA ARG A 376 18.10 -21.59 9.79
C ARG A 376 18.94 -22.23 8.66
N THR A 377 18.85 -21.69 7.45
CA THR A 377 19.43 -22.31 6.25
C THR A 377 20.75 -21.67 5.80
N GLY A 378 21.06 -20.48 6.31
CA GLY A 378 22.17 -19.65 5.81
C GLY A 378 21.97 -19.15 4.37
N ASN A 379 20.82 -19.44 3.74
CA ASN A 379 20.59 -19.22 2.32
C ASN A 379 19.33 -18.38 2.09
N TYR A 380 19.49 -17.23 1.45
CA TYR A 380 18.39 -16.33 1.11
C TYR A 380 17.46 -16.91 0.03
N ASN A 381 17.96 -17.78 -0.84
CA ASN A 381 17.15 -18.41 -1.91
C ASN A 381 16.09 -19.35 -1.33
N THR A 382 16.43 -20.10 -0.27
CA THR A 382 15.44 -20.96 0.40
C THR A 382 14.31 -20.17 1.04
N ALA A 383 14.59 -18.95 1.49
CA ALA A 383 13.58 -18.08 2.05
C ALA A 383 12.58 -17.53 1.00
N LEU A 384 12.89 -17.63 -0.30
CA LEU A 384 11.94 -17.30 -1.38
C LEU A 384 10.86 -18.38 -1.58
N VAL A 385 11.08 -19.61 -1.13
CA VAL A 385 10.11 -20.70 -1.33
C VAL A 385 8.75 -20.37 -0.71
N PRO A 386 8.63 -20.04 0.58
CA PRO A 386 7.32 -19.65 1.14
C PRO A 386 6.75 -18.40 0.49
N VAL A 387 7.57 -17.46 0.03
CA VAL A 387 7.11 -16.26 -0.71
C VAL A 387 6.42 -16.67 -2.01
N THR A 388 7.07 -17.54 -2.78
CA THR A 388 6.53 -18.07 -4.05
C THR A 388 5.25 -18.87 -3.83
N LEU A 389 5.23 -19.75 -2.82
CA LEU A 389 4.05 -20.56 -2.48
C LEU A 389 2.85 -19.67 -2.09
N MET A 390 3.08 -18.61 -1.33
CA MET A 390 2.01 -17.69 -0.95
C MET A 390 1.50 -16.86 -2.14
N ILE A 391 2.36 -16.46 -3.07
CA ILE A 391 1.92 -15.81 -4.32
C ILE A 391 1.08 -16.79 -5.17
N ALA A 392 1.50 -18.04 -5.28
CA ALA A 392 0.74 -19.08 -5.98
C ALA A 392 -0.61 -19.36 -5.29
N LEU A 393 -0.63 -19.41 -3.95
CA LEU A 393 -1.88 -19.52 -3.18
C LEU A 393 -2.81 -18.35 -3.44
N SER A 394 -2.28 -17.13 -3.56
CA SER A 394 -3.09 -15.96 -3.94
C SER A 394 -3.75 -16.16 -5.30
N ALA A 395 -3.05 -16.73 -6.30
CA ALA A 395 -3.63 -17.06 -7.60
C ALA A 395 -4.80 -18.05 -7.47
N LEU A 396 -4.61 -19.13 -6.69
CA LEU A 396 -5.65 -20.14 -6.46
C LEU A 396 -6.89 -19.57 -5.74
N LEU A 397 -6.68 -18.68 -4.78
CA LEU A 397 -7.79 -18.01 -4.08
C LEU A 397 -8.51 -17.03 -5.01
N CYS A 398 -7.80 -16.32 -5.88
CA CYS A 398 -8.41 -15.41 -6.85
C CYS A 398 -9.32 -16.14 -7.87
N LEU A 399 -9.06 -17.41 -8.17
CA LEU A 399 -9.96 -18.24 -9.00
C LEU A 399 -11.35 -18.45 -8.36
N GLN A 400 -11.44 -18.40 -7.04
CA GLN A 400 -12.67 -18.64 -6.30
C GLN A 400 -13.50 -17.38 -6.06
N ILE A 401 -12.95 -16.19 -6.29
CA ILE A 401 -13.64 -14.90 -6.07
C ILE A 401 -14.83 -14.78 -7.01
N ASP A 402 -15.98 -14.40 -6.50
CA ASP A 402 -17.16 -14.04 -7.27
C ASP A 402 -17.48 -12.54 -7.13
N ALA A 403 -17.04 -11.76 -8.10
CA ALA A 403 -17.25 -10.31 -8.11
C ALA A 403 -18.70 -9.90 -8.41
N THR A 404 -19.56 -10.84 -8.80
CA THR A 404 -20.98 -10.59 -9.04
C THR A 404 -21.85 -10.81 -7.80
N GLU A 405 -21.33 -11.50 -6.80
CA GLU A 405 -22.00 -11.74 -5.53
C GLU A 405 -21.75 -10.59 -4.56
N GLN A 406 -22.67 -9.63 -4.53
CA GLN A 406 -22.63 -8.54 -3.57
C GLN A 406 -22.92 -9.04 -2.14
N LEU A 407 -22.14 -8.58 -1.17
CA LEU A 407 -22.34 -8.90 0.26
C LEU A 407 -23.67 -8.36 0.79
N PHE A 408 -24.13 -7.27 0.22
CA PHE A 408 -25.37 -6.59 0.55
C PHE A 408 -26.02 -6.14 -0.77
N PRO A 409 -26.89 -6.95 -1.36
CA PRO A 409 -27.67 -6.50 -2.50
C PRO A 409 -28.56 -5.32 -2.04
N GLU A 410 -28.43 -4.20 -2.70
CA GLU A 410 -29.36 -3.09 -2.47
C GLU A 410 -30.78 -3.58 -2.73
N PRO A 411 -31.76 -3.27 -1.84
CA PRO A 411 -33.15 -3.57 -2.15
C PRO A 411 -33.45 -2.91 -3.48
N VAL A 412 -33.87 -3.72 -4.47
CA VAL A 412 -34.33 -3.23 -5.77
C VAL A 412 -35.36 -2.13 -5.45
N PRO A 413 -35.16 -0.88 -5.91
CA PRO A 413 -36.18 0.13 -5.72
C PRO A 413 -37.48 -0.47 -6.29
N ASN A 414 -38.50 -0.62 -5.45
CA ASN A 414 -39.79 -1.11 -5.88
C ASN A 414 -40.16 -0.32 -7.14
N ALA A 415 -40.20 -1.01 -8.28
CA ALA A 415 -40.76 -0.47 -9.50
C ALA A 415 -42.12 0.11 -9.06
N LEU A 416 -42.23 1.42 -9.19
CA LEU A 416 -43.40 2.22 -8.87
C LEU A 416 -44.64 1.39 -9.19
N SER A 417 -45.37 1.00 -8.14
CA SER A 417 -46.74 0.62 -8.28
C SER A 417 -47.49 1.86 -8.74
N THR A 418 -47.45 2.12 -10.02
CA THR A 418 -48.44 2.93 -10.68
C THR A 418 -49.78 2.19 -10.61
N ARG A 419 -50.43 2.25 -9.46
CA ARG A 419 -51.88 2.13 -9.41
C ARG A 419 -52.40 3.50 -9.85
N PHE A 420 -52.77 3.55 -11.09
CA PHE A 420 -53.82 4.45 -11.55
C PHE A 420 -55.11 3.93 -10.93
N ASP A 421 -55.68 4.73 -10.03
CA ASP A 421 -57.07 4.82 -9.71
C ASP A 421 -57.56 6.21 -10.11
#